data_b290fe4cb11a629629c5f89b46b8dca9
#
_entry.id   b290fe4cb11a629629c5f89b46b8dca9
#
_cell.length_a   1.000
_cell.length_b   1.000
_cell.length_c   1.000
_cell.angle_alpha   90.00
_cell.angle_beta   90.00
_cell.angle_gamma   90.00
#
_symmetry.space_group_name_H-M   'P 1'
#
loop_
_entity.id
_entity.type
_entity.pdbx_description
1 polymer ?
#
loop_
_entity_poly.entity_id
_entity_poly.type
_entity_poly.pdbx_seq_one_letter_code
_entity_poly.pdbx_strand_id
1 'polypeptide(L)'
;LYNALREAHPEFNLPVAKTGLAVEEAMTAWEASHTELLHEALESLQTNFFGFNSGGKMSGLFDYVLVTADLRASEESLDGKASIIGRILERSVDRTAADEEIAKIVEESRVQQQKVYKEKFETQLADMTAQLNSVVTTYSPGRAVTVTPANIELKAPKTTFEVSVLDGTTETAVERQGHGFQRTILISALQLLAQSGAASTEGVICLAIEEPELFQHPIQAQAFAKVLRELAEDADKRVQITYATHSPYFLEARHFNQIRRLTRTSDANPVVSVHFATIEDVKDKLKGIVTAEVVDRRLDHNVADQLSIALFAQRAFLVEGTTELSVFYGIGDRKSHGSLEAAGISIVPVGSKTSIPLAHAILSAIGVPVYALFDADAGFEARARAKNKTQGAIDVERNNHAMENRSLLRYFGMPEEDFPAATVTNDIAIFADHLESFLSENWEEWSRACNEIEALTGINLSKNQLAYRTATINAKGNVPEMLETILAKSAGR
;
A
#
# COMPACT_ATOMS: atom_id res chain seq x y z
N LEU A 1 9.82 -43.78 -20.96
CA LEU A 1 9.85 -43.76 -19.46
C LEU A 1 8.60 -44.40 -18.88
N TYR A 2 7.37 -43.94 -19.18
CA TYR A 2 6.13 -44.45 -18.61
C TYR A 2 5.91 -45.97 -18.88
N ASN A 3 6.10 -46.42 -20.13
CA ASN A 3 5.95 -47.85 -20.46
C ASN A 3 6.99 -48.71 -19.75
N ALA A 4 8.22 -48.22 -19.61
CA ALA A 4 9.26 -48.92 -18.87
C ALA A 4 8.93 -49.00 -17.36
N LEU A 5 8.37 -47.97 -16.79
CA LEU A 5 7.90 -47.98 -15.40
C LEU A 5 6.77 -48.98 -15.21
N ARG A 6 5.80 -49.00 -16.13
CA ARG A 6 4.67 -49.93 -16.08
C ARG A 6 5.10 -51.40 -16.24
N GLU A 7 6.12 -51.69 -17.05
CA GLU A 7 6.69 -53.02 -17.22
C GLU A 7 7.54 -53.46 -16.03
N ALA A 8 8.28 -52.51 -15.42
CA ALA A 8 9.11 -52.77 -14.26
C ALA A 8 8.29 -52.95 -12.96
N HIS A 9 7.12 -52.29 -12.88
CA HIS A 9 6.26 -52.30 -11.72
C HIS A 9 4.80 -52.64 -12.04
N PRO A 10 4.52 -53.94 -12.40
CA PRO A 10 3.17 -54.39 -12.72
C PRO A 10 2.18 -54.21 -11.57
N GLU A 11 2.67 -54.17 -10.33
CA GLU A 11 1.92 -53.97 -9.11
C GLU A 11 1.25 -52.57 -9.04
N PHE A 12 1.75 -51.59 -9.78
CA PHE A 12 1.18 -50.26 -9.83
C PHE A 12 -0.11 -50.16 -10.66
N ASN A 13 -0.46 -51.21 -11.41
CA ASN A 13 -1.65 -51.28 -12.27
C ASN A 13 -1.86 -50.06 -13.19
N LEU A 14 -0.78 -49.45 -13.65
CA LEU A 14 -0.85 -48.26 -14.51
C LEU A 14 -1.53 -48.59 -15.86
N PRO A 15 -2.51 -47.77 -16.33
CA PRO A 15 -3.21 -48.03 -17.59
C PRO A 15 -2.30 -47.84 -18.81
N VAL A 16 -2.71 -48.37 -19.95
CA VAL A 16 -2.01 -48.12 -21.22
C VAL A 16 -2.28 -46.70 -21.69
N ALA A 17 -1.28 -45.82 -21.69
CA ALA A 17 -1.37 -44.45 -22.17
C ALA A 17 -0.50 -44.23 -23.40
N LYS A 18 -1.08 -43.65 -24.48
CA LYS A 18 -0.42 -43.43 -25.76
C LYS A 18 -0.09 -41.97 -26.03
N THR A 19 -0.64 -41.04 -25.27
CA THR A 19 -0.42 -39.58 -25.38
C THR A 19 0.19 -39.02 -24.09
N GLY A 20 0.93 -37.92 -24.17
CA GLY A 20 1.51 -37.26 -23.01
C GLY A 20 0.45 -36.93 -21.96
N LEU A 21 -0.70 -36.40 -22.39
CA LEU A 21 -1.81 -36.04 -21.49
C LEU A 21 -2.36 -37.29 -20.77
N ALA A 22 -2.59 -38.40 -21.48
CA ALA A 22 -3.07 -39.64 -20.86
C ALA A 22 -2.04 -40.27 -19.89
N VAL A 23 -0.75 -40.05 -20.11
CA VAL A 23 0.31 -40.44 -19.16
C VAL A 23 0.24 -39.58 -17.90
N GLU A 24 0.09 -38.27 -18.05
CA GLU A 24 -0.01 -37.31 -16.94
C GLU A 24 -1.25 -37.61 -16.09
N GLU A 25 -2.41 -37.80 -16.70
CA GLU A 25 -3.65 -38.18 -16.00
C GLU A 25 -3.50 -39.52 -15.24
N ALA A 26 -2.87 -40.53 -15.88
CA ALA A 26 -2.65 -41.81 -15.23
C ALA A 26 -1.70 -41.73 -14.04
N MET A 27 -0.63 -40.95 -14.15
CA MET A 27 0.32 -40.72 -13.04
C MET A 27 -0.31 -39.96 -11.92
N THR A 28 -1.04 -38.85 -12.20
CA THR A 28 -1.74 -38.04 -11.20
C THR A 28 -2.78 -38.87 -10.45
N ALA A 29 -3.57 -39.71 -11.15
CA ALA A 29 -4.54 -40.59 -10.50
C ALA A 29 -3.86 -41.64 -9.62
N TRP A 30 -2.72 -42.19 -10.05
CA TRP A 30 -1.95 -43.11 -9.25
C TRP A 30 -1.36 -42.50 -8.00
N GLU A 31 -0.74 -41.33 -8.13
CA GLU A 31 -0.18 -40.56 -7.02
C GLU A 31 -1.26 -40.19 -5.97
N ALA A 32 -2.43 -39.74 -6.41
CA ALA A 32 -3.55 -39.41 -5.53
C ALA A 32 -4.05 -40.63 -4.72
N SER A 33 -3.91 -41.84 -5.24
CA SER A 33 -4.33 -43.10 -4.58
C SER A 33 -3.24 -43.78 -3.75
N HIS A 34 -1.97 -43.31 -3.83
CA HIS A 34 -0.81 -43.93 -3.17
C HIS A 34 0.06 -42.89 -2.47
N THR A 35 -0.56 -41.99 -1.75
CA THR A 35 0.15 -40.89 -1.05
C THR A 35 1.20 -41.37 -0.05
N GLU A 36 1.04 -42.59 0.49
CA GLU A 36 1.98 -43.24 1.40
C GLU A 36 3.29 -43.71 0.74
N LEU A 37 3.30 -43.82 -0.57
CA LEU A 37 4.49 -44.22 -1.35
C LEU A 37 5.24 -43.00 -1.95
N LEU A 38 4.68 -41.81 -1.79
CA LEU A 38 5.29 -40.59 -2.31
C LEU A 38 6.38 -40.08 -1.34
N HIS A 39 7.49 -39.66 -1.91
CA HIS A 39 8.55 -38.99 -1.20
C HIS A 39 8.64 -37.53 -1.67
N GLU A 40 8.82 -36.60 -0.73
CA GLU A 40 9.10 -35.20 -1.07
C GLU A 40 10.42 -35.13 -1.88
N ALA A 41 10.33 -34.66 -3.10
CA ALA A 41 11.49 -34.34 -3.91
C ALA A 41 11.69 -32.83 -3.93
N LEU A 42 12.92 -32.38 -3.68
CA LEU A 42 13.31 -31.01 -3.93
C LEU A 42 13.22 -30.74 -5.43
N GLU A 43 12.14 -30.08 -5.84
CA GLU A 43 12.01 -29.65 -7.22
C GLU A 43 12.99 -28.47 -7.47
N SER A 44 13.97 -28.68 -8.34
CA SER A 44 14.79 -27.56 -8.82
C SER A 44 13.94 -26.75 -9.78
N LEU A 45 13.48 -25.59 -9.35
CA LEU A 45 12.85 -24.60 -10.21
C LEU A 45 13.86 -24.20 -11.30
N GLN A 46 13.66 -24.67 -12.52
CA GLN A 46 14.39 -24.14 -13.66
C GLN A 46 13.88 -22.74 -13.94
N THR A 47 14.61 -21.74 -13.46
CA THR A 47 14.42 -20.36 -13.85
C THR A 47 15.00 -20.15 -15.24
N ASN A 48 14.16 -19.80 -16.22
CA ASN A 48 14.65 -19.27 -17.48
C ASN A 48 15.00 -17.78 -17.30
N PHE A 49 15.63 -17.18 -18.33
CA PHE A 49 16.07 -15.77 -18.31
C PHE A 49 14.96 -14.74 -18.00
N PHE A 50 13.69 -15.12 -18.06
CA PHE A 50 12.51 -14.28 -17.84
C PHE A 50 11.73 -14.65 -16.55
N GLY A 51 12.29 -15.45 -15.64
CA GLY A 51 11.69 -15.74 -14.32
C GLY A 51 11.08 -17.13 -14.16
N PHE A 52 10.25 -17.26 -13.16
CA PHE A 52 9.85 -18.51 -12.50
C PHE A 52 8.92 -19.46 -13.29
N ASN A 53 8.60 -19.20 -14.54
CA ASN A 53 7.54 -19.95 -15.22
C ASN A 53 8.01 -20.82 -16.40
N SER A 54 8.87 -21.78 -16.17
CA SER A 54 9.11 -22.83 -17.16
C SER A 54 7.99 -23.86 -17.11
N GLY A 55 7.07 -23.78 -18.05
CA GLY A 55 6.01 -24.78 -18.25
C GLY A 55 4.66 -24.48 -17.60
N GLY A 56 4.39 -23.24 -17.20
CA GLY A 56 3.05 -22.83 -16.76
C GLY A 56 2.62 -23.34 -15.37
N LYS A 57 3.49 -23.99 -14.61
CA LYS A 57 3.16 -24.55 -13.30
C LYS A 57 2.66 -23.51 -12.28
N MET A 58 3.11 -22.26 -12.40
CA MET A 58 2.68 -21.16 -11.53
C MET A 58 1.49 -20.36 -12.10
N SER A 59 1.12 -20.56 -13.36
CA SER A 59 0.11 -19.79 -14.08
C SER A 59 -1.29 -20.14 -13.63
N GLY A 60 -1.69 -20.51 -12.66
CA GLY A 60 -3.03 -20.76 -12.10
C GLY A 60 -3.06 -20.49 -10.61
N LEU A 61 -1.86 -20.37 -9.99
CA LEU A 61 -1.75 -20.11 -8.55
C LEU A 61 -1.77 -18.62 -8.24
N PHE A 62 -1.14 -17.82 -9.10
CA PHE A 62 -1.02 -16.38 -8.90
C PHE A 62 -1.44 -15.61 -10.15
N ASP A 63 -2.30 -14.64 -9.95
CA ASP A 63 -2.63 -13.59 -10.92
C ASP A 63 -2.01 -12.27 -10.42
N TYR A 64 -0.82 -11.94 -10.93
CA TYR A 64 -0.10 -10.75 -10.50
C TYR A 64 -0.47 -9.55 -11.34
N VAL A 65 -0.87 -8.47 -10.69
CA VAL A 65 -1.23 -7.18 -11.31
C VAL A 65 -0.38 -6.09 -10.68
N LEU A 66 0.52 -5.52 -11.48
CA LEU A 66 1.31 -4.35 -11.08
C LEU A 66 0.67 -3.07 -11.67
N VAL A 67 0.38 -2.12 -10.81
CA VAL A 67 -0.12 -0.79 -11.16
C VAL A 67 0.95 0.21 -10.80
N THR A 68 1.69 0.67 -11.79
CA THR A 68 2.74 1.67 -11.61
C THR A 68 2.16 3.08 -11.49
N ALA A 69 2.94 4.02 -10.94
CA ALA A 69 2.52 5.40 -10.74
C ALA A 69 2.20 6.13 -12.07
N ASP A 70 2.90 5.77 -13.14
CA ASP A 70 2.77 6.33 -14.49
C ASP A 70 1.74 5.59 -15.38
N LEU A 71 1.06 4.57 -14.84
CA LEU A 71 0.09 3.76 -15.58
C LEU A 71 -1.05 4.62 -16.12
N ARG A 72 -1.29 4.53 -17.41
CA ARG A 72 -2.32 5.30 -18.10
C ARG A 72 -3.63 4.54 -18.17
N ALA A 73 -4.71 5.17 -17.72
CA ALA A 73 -6.04 4.58 -17.78
C ALA A 73 -6.45 4.22 -19.23
N SER A 74 -5.97 4.96 -20.22
CA SER A 74 -6.20 4.68 -21.64
C SER A 74 -5.63 3.33 -22.09
N GLU A 75 -4.43 2.99 -21.61
CA GLU A 75 -3.79 1.70 -21.93
C GLU A 75 -4.49 0.55 -21.20
N GLU A 76 -4.90 0.77 -19.97
CA GLU A 76 -5.58 -0.22 -19.13
C GLU A 76 -7.07 -0.40 -19.46
N SER A 77 -7.68 0.54 -20.18
CA SER A 77 -9.05 0.44 -20.68
C SER A 77 -9.17 -0.33 -22.00
N LEU A 78 -8.04 -0.68 -22.63
CA LEU A 78 -8.04 -1.49 -23.85
C LEU A 78 -8.44 -2.94 -23.55
N ASP A 79 -9.11 -3.56 -24.50
CA ASP A 79 -9.42 -5.00 -24.46
C ASP A 79 -8.19 -5.83 -24.83
N GLY A 80 -7.23 -5.89 -23.93
CA GLY A 80 -5.98 -6.62 -24.08
C GLY A 80 -5.72 -7.59 -22.93
N LYS A 81 -5.10 -8.73 -23.18
CA LYS A 81 -4.81 -9.74 -22.14
C LYS A 81 -3.96 -9.19 -20.98
N ALA A 82 -3.15 -8.16 -21.23
CA ALA A 82 -2.29 -7.55 -20.22
C ALA A 82 -3.00 -6.43 -19.45
N SER A 83 -4.02 -5.79 -20.02
CA SER A 83 -4.74 -4.68 -19.41
C SER A 83 -5.70 -5.13 -18.31
N ILE A 84 -6.02 -4.23 -17.38
CA ILE A 84 -6.95 -4.52 -16.27
C ILE A 84 -8.36 -4.79 -16.81
N ILE A 85 -8.86 -3.92 -17.68
CA ILE A 85 -10.20 -4.09 -18.29
C ILE A 85 -10.25 -5.36 -19.16
N GLY A 86 -9.22 -5.65 -19.93
CA GLY A 86 -9.16 -6.87 -20.73
C GLY A 86 -9.24 -8.14 -19.89
N ARG A 87 -8.61 -8.17 -18.73
CA ARG A 87 -8.71 -9.29 -17.76
C ARG A 87 -10.12 -9.42 -17.18
N ILE A 88 -10.79 -8.31 -16.89
CA ILE A 88 -12.18 -8.32 -16.42
C ILE A 88 -13.10 -8.86 -17.52
N LEU A 89 -12.92 -8.37 -18.75
CA LEU A 89 -13.72 -8.82 -19.90
C LEU A 89 -13.51 -10.29 -20.20
N GLU A 90 -12.27 -10.80 -20.13
CA GLU A 90 -11.97 -12.21 -20.34
C GLU A 90 -12.67 -13.13 -19.32
N ARG A 91 -12.91 -12.63 -18.10
CA ARG A 91 -13.60 -13.38 -17.03
C ARG A 91 -15.12 -13.23 -17.04
N SER A 92 -15.61 -12.09 -17.49
CA SER A 92 -17.04 -11.73 -17.33
C SER A 92 -17.84 -11.87 -18.63
N VAL A 93 -17.18 -11.94 -19.80
CA VAL A 93 -17.84 -11.96 -21.11
C VAL A 93 -17.45 -13.22 -21.88
N ASP A 94 -18.42 -14.09 -22.10
CA ASP A 94 -18.24 -15.26 -22.97
C ASP A 94 -18.30 -14.82 -24.45
N ARG A 95 -17.17 -14.90 -25.13
CA ARG A 95 -17.01 -14.54 -26.55
C ARG A 95 -17.20 -15.73 -27.49
N THR A 96 -17.31 -16.94 -26.97
CA THR A 96 -17.23 -18.18 -27.74
C THR A 96 -18.29 -18.24 -28.85
N ALA A 97 -19.52 -17.91 -28.53
CA ALA A 97 -20.61 -17.94 -29.51
C ALA A 97 -20.42 -16.90 -30.64
N ALA A 98 -19.98 -15.69 -30.31
CA ALA A 98 -19.73 -14.64 -31.30
C ALA A 98 -18.51 -14.99 -32.17
N ASP A 99 -17.42 -15.48 -31.57
CA ASP A 99 -16.22 -15.87 -32.30
C ASP A 99 -16.49 -17.04 -33.25
N GLU A 100 -17.35 -18.01 -32.85
CA GLU A 100 -17.79 -19.12 -33.74
C GLU A 100 -18.61 -18.63 -34.95
N GLU A 101 -19.53 -17.68 -34.75
CA GLU A 101 -20.31 -17.09 -35.83
C GLU A 101 -19.45 -16.27 -36.78
N ILE A 102 -18.54 -15.45 -36.24
CA ILE A 102 -17.57 -14.70 -37.06
C ILE A 102 -16.67 -15.64 -37.86
N ALA A 103 -16.19 -16.71 -37.24
CA ALA A 103 -15.38 -17.70 -37.93
C ALA A 103 -16.10 -18.34 -39.13
N LYS A 104 -17.41 -18.65 -39.02
CA LYS A 104 -18.25 -19.13 -40.12
C LYS A 104 -18.35 -18.11 -41.25
N ILE A 105 -18.61 -16.85 -40.93
CA ILE A 105 -18.68 -15.76 -41.92
C ILE A 105 -17.35 -15.61 -42.67
N VAL A 106 -16.23 -15.68 -41.96
CA VAL A 106 -14.89 -15.57 -42.55
C VAL A 106 -14.62 -16.77 -43.46
N GLU A 107 -15.00 -17.96 -43.05
CA GLU A 107 -14.81 -19.19 -43.89
C GLU A 107 -15.70 -19.15 -45.14
N GLU A 108 -16.96 -18.70 -45.02
CA GLU A 108 -17.82 -18.52 -46.20
C GLU A 108 -17.22 -17.48 -47.15
N SER A 109 -16.71 -16.36 -46.63
CA SER A 109 -16.01 -15.35 -47.43
C SER A 109 -14.78 -15.90 -48.11
N ARG A 110 -13.98 -16.71 -47.41
CA ARG A 110 -12.80 -17.39 -47.98
C ARG A 110 -13.17 -18.27 -49.16
N VAL A 111 -14.23 -19.10 -48.97
CA VAL A 111 -14.70 -20.01 -50.04
C VAL A 111 -15.19 -19.21 -51.25
N GLN A 112 -15.95 -18.12 -51.04
CA GLN A 112 -16.40 -17.28 -52.14
C GLN A 112 -15.25 -16.58 -52.87
N GLN A 113 -14.27 -16.07 -52.16
CA GLN A 113 -13.08 -15.45 -52.78
C GLN A 113 -12.27 -16.48 -53.58
N GLN A 114 -12.08 -17.68 -53.04
CA GLN A 114 -11.39 -18.75 -53.76
C GLN A 114 -12.11 -19.14 -55.04
N LYS A 115 -13.46 -19.18 -55.00
CA LYS A 115 -14.29 -19.45 -56.19
C LYS A 115 -14.11 -18.36 -57.26
N VAL A 116 -14.16 -17.09 -56.86
CA VAL A 116 -13.94 -15.96 -57.78
C VAL A 116 -12.55 -16.02 -58.42
N TYR A 117 -11.51 -16.33 -57.66
CA TYR A 117 -10.16 -16.50 -58.20
C TYR A 117 -10.08 -17.62 -59.20
N LYS A 118 -10.69 -18.75 -58.90
CA LYS A 118 -10.72 -19.88 -59.86
C LYS A 118 -11.46 -19.50 -61.14
N GLU A 119 -12.67 -18.95 -61.01
CA GLU A 119 -13.49 -18.61 -62.19
C GLU A 119 -12.86 -17.51 -63.07
N LYS A 120 -12.24 -16.52 -62.45
CA LYS A 120 -11.69 -15.37 -63.19
C LYS A 120 -10.30 -15.62 -63.77
N PHE A 121 -9.51 -16.48 -63.18
CA PHE A 121 -8.14 -16.71 -63.62
C PHE A 121 -7.94 -18.07 -64.29
N GLU A 122 -8.92 -19.00 -64.27
CA GLU A 122 -8.80 -20.36 -64.79
C GLU A 122 -8.25 -20.38 -66.24
N THR A 123 -8.87 -19.61 -67.16
CA THR A 123 -8.44 -19.57 -68.55
C THR A 123 -7.03 -19.00 -68.69
N GLN A 124 -6.74 -17.89 -68.03
CA GLN A 124 -5.43 -17.23 -68.11
C GLN A 124 -4.30 -18.10 -67.54
N LEU A 125 -4.58 -18.79 -66.41
CA LEU A 125 -3.59 -19.70 -65.81
C LEU A 125 -3.41 -21.01 -66.60
N ALA A 126 -4.48 -21.49 -67.25
CA ALA A 126 -4.38 -22.61 -68.18
C ALA A 126 -3.51 -22.30 -69.40
N ASP A 127 -3.73 -21.12 -70.00
CA ASP A 127 -2.93 -20.64 -71.14
C ASP A 127 -1.45 -20.44 -70.77
N MET A 128 -1.21 -19.84 -69.59
CA MET A 128 0.13 -19.66 -69.08
C MET A 128 0.81 -21.00 -68.75
N THR A 129 0.07 -21.94 -68.16
CA THR A 129 0.52 -23.27 -67.88
C THR A 129 0.92 -24.02 -69.15
N ALA A 130 0.10 -23.89 -70.26
CA ALA A 130 0.39 -24.49 -71.54
C ALA A 130 1.67 -23.90 -72.17
N GLN A 131 1.82 -22.55 -72.15
CA GLN A 131 3.01 -21.85 -72.62
C GLN A 131 4.27 -22.30 -71.86
N LEU A 132 4.21 -22.34 -70.51
CA LEU A 132 5.32 -22.80 -69.71
C LEU A 132 5.70 -24.24 -70.01
N ASN A 133 4.73 -25.13 -70.16
CA ASN A 133 4.98 -26.55 -70.47
C ASN A 133 5.58 -26.79 -71.84
N SER A 134 5.24 -25.98 -72.85
CA SER A 134 5.88 -26.03 -74.14
C SER A 134 7.40 -25.80 -74.06
N VAL A 135 7.84 -24.91 -73.20
CA VAL A 135 9.24 -24.58 -72.97
C VAL A 135 9.90 -25.59 -72.03
N VAL A 136 9.25 -26.00 -70.97
CA VAL A 136 9.75 -27.00 -69.99
C VAL A 136 10.04 -28.31 -70.59
N THR A 137 9.18 -28.75 -71.51
CA THR A 137 9.36 -30.07 -72.23
C THR A 137 10.63 -30.09 -73.04
N THR A 138 11.06 -28.93 -73.56
CA THR A 138 12.31 -28.86 -74.38
C THR A 138 13.56 -29.11 -73.51
N TYR A 139 13.54 -28.65 -72.25
CA TYR A 139 14.71 -28.76 -71.37
C TYR A 139 14.61 -29.88 -70.34
N SER A 140 13.39 -30.39 -70.07
CA SER A 140 13.13 -31.41 -69.08
C SER A 140 12.01 -32.37 -69.55
N PRO A 141 12.29 -33.30 -70.47
CA PRO A 141 11.30 -34.23 -70.98
C PRO A 141 10.67 -35.08 -69.85
N GLY A 142 9.34 -35.18 -69.85
CA GLY A 142 8.60 -35.95 -68.85
C GLY A 142 8.23 -35.22 -67.58
N ARG A 143 8.52 -33.90 -67.51
CA ARG A 143 8.07 -32.99 -66.40
C ARG A 143 7.08 -32.00 -66.94
N ALA A 144 6.09 -31.68 -66.08
CA ALA A 144 5.12 -30.59 -66.33
C ALA A 144 4.97 -29.68 -65.11
N VAL A 145 4.69 -28.43 -65.36
CA VAL A 145 4.41 -27.40 -64.37
C VAL A 145 2.92 -27.10 -64.41
N THR A 146 2.31 -26.90 -63.26
CA THR A 146 0.93 -26.43 -63.14
C THR A 146 0.91 -25.10 -62.40
N VAL A 147 0.20 -24.12 -62.94
CA VAL A 147 0.00 -22.80 -62.27
C VAL A 147 -1.45 -22.75 -61.81
N THR A 148 -1.63 -22.61 -60.50
CA THR A 148 -2.97 -22.56 -59.86
C THR A 148 -3.02 -21.37 -58.90
N PRO A 149 -4.22 -20.76 -58.66
CA PRO A 149 -4.37 -19.79 -57.62
C PRO A 149 -3.90 -20.32 -56.27
N ALA A 150 -3.15 -19.49 -55.52
CA ALA A 150 -2.79 -19.83 -54.17
C ALA A 150 -4.03 -19.88 -53.26
N ASN A 151 -3.98 -20.72 -52.23
CA ASN A 151 -5.03 -20.77 -51.23
C ASN A 151 -5.07 -19.45 -50.47
N ILE A 152 -6.30 -18.92 -50.28
CA ILE A 152 -6.54 -17.70 -49.50
C ILE A 152 -6.61 -18.11 -48.03
N GLU A 153 -5.78 -17.47 -47.20
CA GLU A 153 -5.85 -17.59 -45.75
C GLU A 153 -6.51 -16.34 -45.20
N LEU A 154 -7.72 -16.47 -44.64
CA LEU A 154 -8.40 -15.45 -43.88
C LEU A 154 -8.45 -15.88 -42.44
N LYS A 155 -7.98 -15.04 -41.53
CA LYS A 155 -8.08 -15.27 -40.08
C LYS A 155 -9.25 -14.47 -39.53
N ALA A 156 -10.12 -15.12 -38.77
CA ALA A 156 -11.19 -14.43 -38.08
C ALA A 156 -10.58 -13.40 -37.10
N PRO A 157 -11.06 -12.15 -37.09
CA PRO A 157 -10.68 -11.20 -36.08
C PRO A 157 -11.22 -11.67 -34.73
N LYS A 158 -10.47 -11.43 -33.66
CA LYS A 158 -10.98 -11.63 -32.32
C LYS A 158 -11.96 -10.51 -31.99
N THR A 159 -13.05 -10.88 -31.30
CA THR A 159 -13.99 -9.89 -30.76
C THR A 159 -13.28 -9.03 -29.73
N THR A 160 -13.30 -7.70 -29.92
CA THR A 160 -12.70 -6.72 -29.01
C THR A 160 -13.75 -5.70 -28.58
N PHE A 161 -13.59 -5.17 -27.38
CA PHE A 161 -14.46 -4.14 -26.80
C PHE A 161 -13.69 -2.84 -26.63
N GLU A 162 -14.39 -1.73 -26.70
CA GLU A 162 -13.85 -0.40 -26.49
C GLU A 162 -14.53 0.24 -25.27
N VAL A 163 -13.76 0.93 -24.45
CA VAL A 163 -14.27 1.66 -23.28
C VAL A 163 -14.29 3.14 -23.61
N SER A 164 -15.49 3.73 -23.53
CA SER A 164 -15.69 5.16 -23.66
C SER A 164 -16.32 5.73 -22.39
N VAL A 165 -16.27 7.04 -22.25
CA VAL A 165 -16.83 7.79 -21.13
C VAL A 165 -17.99 8.63 -21.64
N LEU A 166 -19.18 8.43 -21.06
CA LEU A 166 -20.35 9.26 -21.32
C LEU A 166 -20.40 10.36 -20.24
N ASP A 167 -20.17 11.60 -20.66
CA ASP A 167 -20.31 12.79 -19.83
C ASP A 167 -21.56 13.57 -20.27
N GLY A 168 -22.61 13.46 -19.50
CA GLY A 168 -23.94 13.92 -19.87
C GLY A 168 -24.46 13.22 -21.14
N THR A 169 -24.43 13.92 -22.28
CA THR A 169 -24.83 13.38 -23.58
C THR A 169 -23.66 13.20 -24.54
N THR A 170 -22.44 13.51 -24.12
CA THR A 170 -21.26 13.50 -24.97
C THR A 170 -20.40 12.28 -24.65
N GLU A 171 -20.18 11.44 -25.63
CA GLU A 171 -19.27 10.30 -25.53
C GLU A 171 -17.85 10.75 -25.91
N THR A 172 -16.90 10.38 -25.08
CA THR A 172 -15.49 10.75 -25.25
C THR A 172 -14.58 9.56 -24.93
N ALA A 173 -13.41 9.54 -25.55
CA ALA A 173 -12.38 8.56 -25.22
C ALA A 173 -11.80 8.82 -23.82
N VAL A 174 -11.30 7.76 -23.16
CA VAL A 174 -10.72 7.82 -21.81
C VAL A 174 -9.55 8.80 -21.73
N GLU A 175 -8.73 8.91 -22.80
CA GLU A 175 -7.58 9.83 -22.88
C GLU A 175 -7.96 11.30 -22.79
N ARG A 176 -9.19 11.65 -23.14
CA ARG A 176 -9.68 13.02 -23.10
C ARG A 176 -10.21 13.45 -21.74
N GLN A 177 -10.27 12.52 -20.80
CA GLN A 177 -10.69 12.81 -19.42
C GLN A 177 -9.53 13.39 -18.62
N GLY A 178 -9.86 14.20 -17.61
CA GLY A 178 -8.87 14.70 -16.63
C GLY A 178 -8.25 13.55 -15.85
N HIS A 179 -6.98 13.69 -15.45
CA HIS A 179 -6.21 12.65 -14.74
C HIS A 179 -6.91 12.09 -13.50
N GLY A 180 -7.63 12.92 -12.73
CA GLY A 180 -8.38 12.46 -11.57
C GLY A 180 -9.46 11.45 -11.94
N PHE A 181 -10.23 11.70 -13.02
CA PHE A 181 -11.26 10.77 -13.47
C PHE A 181 -10.67 9.50 -14.11
N GLN A 182 -9.58 9.64 -14.89
CA GLN A 182 -8.85 8.48 -15.41
C GLN A 182 -8.38 7.55 -14.27
N ARG A 183 -7.88 8.13 -13.16
CA ARG A 183 -7.49 7.35 -11.97
C ARG A 183 -8.69 6.70 -11.31
N THR A 184 -9.84 7.37 -11.27
CA THR A 184 -11.10 6.78 -10.78
C THR A 184 -11.51 5.55 -11.59
N ILE A 185 -11.42 5.60 -12.92
CA ILE A 185 -11.69 4.44 -13.78
C ILE A 185 -10.76 3.27 -13.43
N LEU A 186 -9.46 3.54 -13.28
CA LEU A 186 -8.44 2.55 -12.93
C LEU A 186 -8.74 1.88 -11.58
N ILE A 187 -9.05 2.69 -10.57
CA ILE A 187 -9.42 2.22 -9.23
C ILE A 187 -10.67 1.35 -9.27
N SER A 188 -11.71 1.81 -9.99
CA SER A 188 -12.95 1.06 -10.14
C SER A 188 -12.72 -0.27 -10.85
N ALA A 189 -11.86 -0.28 -11.87
CA ALA A 189 -11.48 -1.50 -12.57
C ALA A 189 -10.69 -2.46 -11.67
N LEU A 190 -9.75 -1.96 -10.88
CA LEU A 190 -9.01 -2.78 -9.90
C LEU A 190 -9.94 -3.37 -8.83
N GLN A 191 -10.87 -2.57 -8.33
CA GLN A 191 -11.86 -3.03 -7.36
C GLN A 191 -12.75 -4.12 -7.97
N LEU A 192 -13.22 -3.93 -9.20
CA LEU A 192 -14.02 -4.93 -9.91
C LEU A 192 -13.22 -6.21 -10.19
N LEU A 193 -11.96 -6.09 -10.59
CA LEU A 193 -11.07 -7.22 -10.79
C LEU A 193 -10.90 -8.03 -9.49
N ALA A 194 -10.64 -7.34 -8.37
CA ALA A 194 -10.50 -7.98 -7.07
C ALA A 194 -11.82 -8.67 -6.62
N GLN A 195 -12.98 -8.04 -6.90
CA GLN A 195 -14.28 -8.64 -6.61
C GLN A 195 -14.60 -9.86 -7.47
N SER A 196 -14.11 -9.89 -8.70
CA SER A 196 -14.33 -11.02 -9.64
C SER A 196 -13.54 -12.29 -9.27
N GLY A 197 -12.57 -12.19 -8.36
CA GLY A 197 -11.75 -13.30 -7.93
C GLY A 197 -10.63 -13.67 -8.93
N ALA A 198 -9.82 -14.66 -8.59
CA ALA A 198 -8.77 -15.17 -9.47
C ALA A 198 -9.33 -15.93 -10.68
N ALA A 199 -8.51 -16.05 -11.73
CA ALA A 199 -8.89 -16.75 -12.96
C ALA A 199 -9.16 -18.24 -12.75
N SER A 200 -8.61 -18.85 -11.70
CA SER A 200 -8.90 -20.21 -11.27
C SER A 200 -9.56 -20.22 -9.89
N THR A 201 -10.34 -21.26 -9.60
CA THR A 201 -11.00 -21.45 -8.29
C THR A 201 -10.02 -21.56 -7.12
N GLU A 202 -8.76 -21.85 -7.37
CA GLU A 202 -7.70 -22.00 -6.36
C GLU A 202 -6.67 -20.86 -6.37
N GLY A 203 -6.70 -19.98 -7.37
CA GLY A 203 -5.74 -18.91 -7.54
C GLY A 203 -5.93 -17.73 -6.58
N VAL A 204 -4.86 -16.96 -6.40
CA VAL A 204 -4.84 -15.72 -5.61
C VAL A 204 -4.52 -14.54 -6.53
N ILE A 205 -5.24 -13.44 -6.38
CA ILE A 205 -4.89 -12.18 -7.03
C ILE A 205 -3.88 -11.43 -6.14
N CYS A 206 -2.71 -11.12 -6.68
CA CYS A 206 -1.70 -10.30 -6.03
C CYS A 206 -1.67 -8.92 -6.69
N LEU A 207 -2.25 -7.92 -6.03
CA LEU A 207 -2.22 -6.53 -6.48
C LEU A 207 -1.02 -5.82 -5.86
N ALA A 208 -0.15 -5.28 -6.70
CA ALA A 208 0.92 -4.36 -6.29
C ALA A 208 0.64 -2.99 -6.90
N ILE A 209 0.50 -1.96 -6.06
CA ILE A 209 0.07 -0.62 -6.50
C ILE A 209 1.10 0.41 -6.05
N GLU A 210 1.65 1.18 -6.98
CA GLU A 210 2.48 2.33 -6.69
C GLU A 210 1.62 3.59 -6.59
N GLU A 211 1.85 4.37 -5.55
CA GLU A 211 1.22 5.66 -5.28
C GLU A 211 -0.29 5.66 -5.58
N PRO A 212 -1.08 4.82 -4.87
CA PRO A 212 -2.52 4.72 -5.11
C PRO A 212 -3.25 6.06 -4.95
N GLU A 213 -2.69 7.00 -4.21
CA GLU A 213 -3.22 8.36 -3.97
C GLU A 213 -3.06 9.32 -5.14
N LEU A 214 -2.24 9.00 -6.12
CA LEU A 214 -1.87 9.93 -7.19
C LEU A 214 -3.12 10.45 -7.93
N PHE A 215 -3.21 11.77 -8.08
CA PHE A 215 -4.33 12.49 -8.69
C PHE A 215 -5.71 12.35 -7.99
N GLN A 216 -5.75 11.83 -6.77
CA GLN A 216 -7.00 11.75 -6.00
C GLN A 216 -7.15 12.90 -5.01
N HIS A 217 -8.39 13.28 -4.74
CA HIS A 217 -8.67 14.14 -3.59
C HIS A 217 -8.44 13.34 -2.28
N PRO A 218 -7.93 13.98 -1.22
CA PRO A 218 -7.60 13.30 0.05
C PRO A 218 -8.72 12.42 0.62
N ILE A 219 -9.97 12.89 0.55
CA ILE A 219 -11.13 12.13 1.04
C ILE A 219 -11.37 10.87 0.18
N GLN A 220 -11.20 10.96 -1.13
CA GLN A 220 -11.32 9.81 -2.03
C GLN A 220 -10.18 8.82 -1.82
N ALA A 221 -8.96 9.31 -1.63
CA ALA A 221 -7.79 8.50 -1.31
C ALA A 221 -8.01 7.69 -0.02
N GLN A 222 -8.56 8.34 1.02
CA GLN A 222 -8.90 7.67 2.28
C GLN A 222 -10.00 6.61 2.11
N ALA A 223 -11.04 6.90 1.32
CA ALA A 223 -12.09 5.94 1.02
C ALA A 223 -11.53 4.72 0.25
N PHE A 224 -10.65 4.96 -0.71
CA PHE A 224 -10.03 3.90 -1.48
C PHE A 224 -9.11 3.01 -0.63
N ALA A 225 -8.33 3.61 0.27
CA ALA A 225 -7.51 2.83 1.21
C ALA A 225 -8.34 1.85 2.05
N LYS A 226 -9.53 2.28 2.51
CA LYS A 226 -10.47 1.41 3.25
C LYS A 226 -10.99 0.27 2.38
N VAL A 227 -11.40 0.57 1.13
CA VAL A 227 -11.85 -0.46 0.20
C VAL A 227 -10.78 -1.51 -0.08
N LEU A 228 -9.53 -1.09 -0.31
CA LEU A 228 -8.41 -2.02 -0.51
C LEU A 228 -8.21 -2.92 0.71
N ARG A 229 -8.32 -2.38 1.91
CA ARG A 229 -8.22 -3.15 3.15
C ARG A 229 -9.35 -4.17 3.27
N GLU A 230 -10.59 -3.75 3.10
CA GLU A 230 -11.76 -4.64 3.15
C GLU A 230 -11.63 -5.80 2.15
N LEU A 231 -11.17 -5.52 0.93
CA LEU A 231 -10.93 -6.57 -0.07
C LEU A 231 -9.83 -7.54 0.34
N ALA A 232 -8.76 -7.06 0.99
CA ALA A 232 -7.65 -7.91 1.43
C ALA A 232 -7.99 -8.74 2.70
N GLU A 233 -8.89 -8.24 3.55
CA GLU A 233 -9.34 -8.90 4.77
C GLU A 233 -10.47 -9.90 4.51
N ASP A 234 -11.17 -9.80 3.38
CA ASP A 234 -12.19 -10.76 2.95
C ASP A 234 -11.54 -12.05 2.41
N ALA A 235 -11.53 -13.08 3.24
CA ALA A 235 -10.91 -14.37 2.91
C ALA A 235 -11.51 -15.05 1.65
N ASP A 236 -12.78 -14.76 1.35
CA ASP A 236 -13.46 -15.35 0.19
C ASP A 236 -12.96 -14.74 -1.14
N LYS A 237 -12.39 -13.54 -1.10
CA LYS A 237 -11.87 -12.85 -2.29
C LYS A 237 -10.51 -13.36 -2.75
N ARG A 238 -9.73 -13.96 -1.85
CA ARG A 238 -8.37 -14.44 -2.13
C ARG A 238 -7.49 -13.38 -2.82
N VAL A 239 -7.50 -12.18 -2.27
CA VAL A 239 -6.74 -11.04 -2.78
C VAL A 239 -5.64 -10.69 -1.79
N GLN A 240 -4.42 -10.57 -2.29
CA GLN A 240 -3.30 -9.99 -1.54
C GLN A 240 -2.98 -8.62 -2.13
N ILE A 241 -2.93 -7.61 -1.28
CA ILE A 241 -2.70 -6.23 -1.71
C ILE A 241 -1.44 -5.70 -1.06
N THR A 242 -0.53 -5.20 -1.89
CA THR A 242 0.65 -4.44 -1.45
C THR A 242 0.63 -3.11 -2.17
N TYR A 243 0.84 -2.02 -1.46
CA TYR A 243 1.00 -0.71 -2.08
C TYR A 243 2.16 0.07 -1.47
N ALA A 244 2.83 0.86 -2.32
CA ALA A 244 3.82 1.85 -1.91
C ALA A 244 3.15 3.22 -1.94
N THR A 245 3.21 3.96 -0.83
CA THR A 245 2.52 5.26 -0.69
C THR A 245 3.39 6.27 0.01
N HIS A 246 3.22 7.54 -0.35
CA HIS A 246 3.73 8.70 0.38
C HIS A 246 2.62 9.46 1.13
N SER A 247 1.38 8.95 1.11
CA SER A 247 0.21 9.59 1.69
C SER A 247 -0.17 9.01 3.05
N PRO A 248 -0.29 9.84 4.09
CA PRO A 248 -0.77 9.39 5.39
C PRO A 248 -2.21 8.87 5.36
N TYR A 249 -2.99 9.19 4.33
CA TYR A 249 -4.37 8.72 4.17
C TYR A 249 -4.47 7.23 3.84
N PHE A 250 -3.39 6.63 3.36
CA PHE A 250 -3.29 5.18 3.10
C PHE A 250 -2.74 4.39 4.30
N LEU A 251 -2.32 5.09 5.35
CA LEU A 251 -1.77 4.46 6.55
C LEU A 251 -2.69 4.71 7.74
N GLU A 252 -3.02 3.66 8.45
CA GLU A 252 -3.66 3.73 9.74
C GLU A 252 -2.70 3.18 10.80
N ALA A 253 -2.28 4.00 11.76
CA ALA A 253 -1.29 3.60 12.75
C ALA A 253 -1.73 2.39 13.60
N ARG A 254 -3.04 2.14 13.74
CA ARG A 254 -3.58 0.93 14.40
C ARG A 254 -3.23 -0.37 13.66
N HIS A 255 -2.94 -0.28 12.37
CA HIS A 255 -2.51 -1.40 11.53
C HIS A 255 -1.01 -1.39 11.23
N PHE A 256 -0.21 -0.85 12.16
CA PHE A 256 1.25 -0.74 12.01
C PHE A 256 1.93 -2.07 11.67
N ASN A 257 1.37 -3.19 12.11
CA ASN A 257 1.86 -4.54 11.82
C ASN A 257 1.81 -4.91 10.32
N GLN A 258 1.00 -4.20 9.54
CA GLN A 258 0.92 -4.34 8.08
C GLN A 258 1.91 -3.42 7.36
N ILE A 259 2.55 -2.47 8.06
CA ILE A 259 3.46 -1.49 7.47
C ILE A 259 4.87 -2.07 7.32
N ARG A 260 5.51 -1.74 6.22
CA ARG A 260 6.93 -1.97 5.94
C ARG A 260 7.58 -0.63 5.63
N ARG A 261 8.23 -0.03 6.64
CA ARG A 261 8.90 1.24 6.48
C ARG A 261 10.30 1.02 5.89
N LEU A 262 10.56 1.63 4.75
CA LEU A 262 11.86 1.59 4.11
C LEU A 262 12.66 2.83 4.49
N THR A 263 13.90 2.62 4.90
CA THR A 263 14.87 3.70 5.13
C THR A 263 16.10 3.48 4.28
N ARG A 264 16.76 4.55 3.89
CA ARG A 264 18.00 4.52 3.12
C ARG A 264 19.04 5.38 3.80
N THR A 265 20.25 4.86 3.97
CA THR A 265 21.38 5.65 4.47
C THR A 265 21.81 6.69 3.44
N SER A 266 22.39 7.80 3.92
CA SER A 266 22.92 8.87 3.05
C SER A 266 24.39 8.69 2.66
N ASP A 267 24.96 7.54 2.96
CA ASP A 267 26.38 7.22 2.71
C ASP A 267 26.68 7.07 1.21
N ALA A 268 27.97 7.05 0.87
CA ALA A 268 28.42 6.86 -0.51
C ALA A 268 27.94 5.51 -1.12
N ASN A 269 27.77 4.48 -0.27
CA ASN A 269 27.14 3.22 -0.61
C ASN A 269 25.86 3.05 0.20
N PRO A 270 24.73 3.59 -0.26
CA PRO A 270 23.51 3.62 0.52
C PRO A 270 22.94 2.21 0.74
N VAL A 271 22.62 1.91 2.00
CA VAL A 271 21.96 0.68 2.41
C VAL A 271 20.47 0.95 2.64
N VAL A 272 19.63 0.10 2.06
CA VAL A 272 18.18 0.12 2.30
C VAL A 272 17.87 -0.86 3.42
N SER A 273 17.15 -0.39 4.42
CA SER A 273 16.65 -1.21 5.53
C SER A 273 15.13 -1.22 5.52
N VAL A 274 14.55 -2.39 5.83
CA VAL A 274 13.10 -2.56 5.98
C VAL A 274 12.78 -2.76 7.45
N HIS A 275 11.94 -1.87 7.98
CA HIS A 275 11.49 -1.91 9.36
C HIS A 275 10.04 -2.36 9.42
N PHE A 276 9.74 -3.29 10.30
CA PHE A 276 8.40 -3.79 10.55
C PHE A 276 8.30 -4.30 11.99
N ALA A 277 7.11 -4.39 12.51
CA ALA A 277 6.85 -4.91 13.85
C ALA A 277 5.52 -5.66 13.89
N THR A 278 5.41 -6.59 14.81
CA THR A 278 4.18 -7.29 15.13
C THR A 278 3.47 -6.61 16.31
N ILE A 279 2.19 -6.94 16.51
CA ILE A 279 1.44 -6.49 17.70
C ILE A 279 2.11 -6.98 18.98
N GLU A 280 2.66 -8.20 18.96
CA GLU A 280 3.35 -8.79 20.10
C GLU A 280 4.64 -8.03 20.45
N ASP A 281 5.41 -7.55 19.46
CA ASP A 281 6.59 -6.72 19.73
C ASP A 281 6.23 -5.44 20.50
N VAL A 282 5.08 -4.83 20.19
CA VAL A 282 4.59 -3.64 20.90
C VAL A 282 4.07 -4.00 22.29
N LYS A 283 3.35 -5.12 22.45
CA LYS A 283 2.90 -5.62 23.75
C LYS A 283 4.07 -5.93 24.67
N ASP A 284 5.13 -6.54 24.15
CA ASP A 284 6.34 -6.84 24.92
C ASP A 284 7.05 -5.56 25.40
N LYS A 285 7.13 -4.53 24.56
CA LYS A 285 7.67 -3.21 24.97
C LYS A 285 6.83 -2.54 26.08
N LEU A 286 5.53 -2.81 26.13
CA LEU A 286 4.61 -2.22 27.09
C LEU A 286 4.37 -3.10 28.32
N LYS A 287 5.05 -4.25 28.41
CA LYS A 287 4.92 -5.18 29.52
C LYS A 287 5.25 -4.51 30.86
N GLY A 288 4.35 -4.65 31.83
CA GLY A 288 4.47 -4.00 33.15
C GLY A 288 4.05 -2.52 33.18
N ILE A 289 3.67 -1.95 32.04
CA ILE A 289 3.12 -0.58 31.93
C ILE A 289 1.61 -0.64 31.73
N VAL A 290 1.17 -1.44 30.73
CA VAL A 290 -0.26 -1.70 30.45
C VAL A 290 -0.45 -3.20 30.17
N THR A 291 -1.67 -3.70 30.38
CA THR A 291 -1.97 -5.10 30.03
C THR A 291 -2.20 -5.26 28.51
N ALA A 292 -2.04 -6.49 28.01
CA ALA A 292 -2.22 -6.79 26.59
C ALA A 292 -3.63 -6.41 26.10
N GLU A 293 -4.67 -6.64 26.90
CA GLU A 293 -6.06 -6.32 26.58
C GLU A 293 -6.28 -4.78 26.49
N VAL A 294 -5.53 -4.01 27.27
CA VAL A 294 -5.56 -2.54 27.20
C VAL A 294 -4.88 -2.05 25.93
N VAL A 295 -3.78 -2.70 25.50
CA VAL A 295 -3.13 -2.40 24.22
C VAL A 295 -4.11 -2.62 23.08
N ASP A 296 -4.75 -3.80 22.99
CA ASP A 296 -5.70 -4.12 21.94
C ASP A 296 -6.85 -3.09 21.85
N ARG A 297 -7.48 -2.76 23.00
CA ARG A 297 -8.54 -1.74 23.06
C ARG A 297 -8.06 -0.33 22.64
N ARG A 298 -6.84 0.04 23.01
CA ARG A 298 -6.30 1.36 22.65
C ARG A 298 -5.93 1.42 21.17
N LEU A 299 -5.45 0.33 20.58
CA LEU A 299 -5.24 0.25 19.14
C LEU A 299 -6.53 0.45 18.36
N ASP A 300 -7.65 -0.12 18.83
CA ASP A 300 -8.94 0.01 18.14
C ASP A 300 -9.55 1.42 18.24
N HIS A 301 -9.32 2.16 19.34
CA HIS A 301 -10.10 3.37 19.64
C HIS A 301 -9.29 4.66 19.79
N ASN A 302 -8.00 4.59 20.12
CA ASN A 302 -7.26 5.75 20.61
C ASN A 302 -5.97 6.08 19.86
N VAL A 303 -5.67 5.40 18.74
CA VAL A 303 -4.47 5.76 17.96
C VAL A 303 -4.77 7.01 17.15
N ALA A 304 -4.13 8.12 17.52
CA ALA A 304 -4.35 9.41 16.89
C ALA A 304 -4.02 9.36 15.39
N ASP A 305 -4.89 9.92 14.55
CA ASP A 305 -4.67 10.04 13.09
C ASP A 305 -3.33 10.72 12.75
N GLN A 306 -2.85 11.56 13.66
CA GLN A 306 -1.56 12.25 13.52
C GLN A 306 -0.35 11.33 13.61
N LEU A 307 -0.48 10.12 14.20
CA LEU A 307 0.56 9.10 14.13
C LEU A 307 0.83 8.65 12.69
N SER A 308 -0.17 8.64 11.83
CA SER A 308 0.00 8.28 10.41
C SER A 308 0.97 9.21 9.69
N ILE A 309 0.98 10.50 10.02
CA ILE A 309 1.95 11.47 9.51
C ILE A 309 3.35 11.17 10.06
N ALA A 310 3.45 10.84 11.34
CA ALA A 310 4.73 10.54 11.99
C ALA A 310 5.42 9.28 11.42
N LEU A 311 4.68 8.37 10.79
CA LEU A 311 5.26 7.21 10.11
C LEU A 311 6.20 7.58 8.96
N PHE A 312 6.00 8.75 8.35
CA PHE A 312 6.87 9.29 7.29
C PHE A 312 7.97 10.19 7.82
N ALA A 313 7.91 10.59 9.11
CA ALA A 313 8.88 11.50 9.69
C ALA A 313 10.27 10.85 9.79
N GLN A 314 11.30 11.67 9.70
CA GLN A 314 12.66 11.26 10.05
C GLN A 314 12.79 11.09 11.58
N ARG A 315 12.07 11.90 12.35
CA ARG A 315 11.96 11.83 13.81
C ARG A 315 10.58 12.27 14.26
N ALA A 316 10.03 11.61 15.26
CA ALA A 316 8.77 11.98 15.90
C ALA A 316 9.05 12.62 17.27
N PHE A 317 8.35 13.72 17.56
CA PHE A 317 8.37 14.35 18.87
C PHE A 317 6.97 14.24 19.47
N LEU A 318 6.80 13.32 20.41
CA LEU A 318 5.52 13.09 21.10
C LEU A 318 5.32 14.11 22.21
N VAL A 319 4.15 14.73 22.23
CA VAL A 319 3.73 15.71 23.22
C VAL A 319 2.32 15.41 23.70
N GLU A 320 1.91 15.95 24.84
CA GLU A 320 0.58 15.67 25.37
C GLU A 320 -0.52 16.31 24.54
N GLY A 321 -0.37 17.57 24.15
CA GLY A 321 -1.45 18.34 23.55
C GLY A 321 -1.02 19.31 22.45
N THR A 322 -2.00 20.12 22.04
CA THR A 322 -1.84 21.11 20.97
C THR A 322 -1.11 22.37 21.43
N THR A 323 -1.00 22.62 22.73
CA THR A 323 -0.18 23.72 23.27
C THR A 323 1.29 23.48 22.96
N GLU A 324 1.82 22.34 23.37
CA GLU A 324 3.21 21.94 23.12
C GLU A 324 3.52 21.94 21.63
N LEU A 325 2.64 21.30 20.81
CA LEU A 325 2.77 21.30 19.37
C LEU A 325 2.93 22.72 18.83
N SER A 326 2.08 23.63 19.24
CA SER A 326 2.05 25.01 18.74
C SER A 326 3.25 25.81 19.19
N VAL A 327 3.66 25.66 20.44
CA VAL A 327 4.83 26.35 21.01
C VAL A 327 6.12 25.88 20.33
N PHE A 328 6.33 24.56 20.21
CA PHE A 328 7.57 24.05 19.62
C PHE A 328 7.67 24.30 18.12
N TYR A 329 6.58 24.23 17.35
CA TYR A 329 6.59 24.69 15.96
C TYR A 329 6.86 26.19 15.88
N GLY A 330 6.27 27.00 16.79
CA GLY A 330 6.53 28.44 16.87
C GLY A 330 8.01 28.74 17.16
N ILE A 331 8.67 27.99 18.05
CA ILE A 331 10.11 28.14 18.31
C ILE A 331 10.93 27.77 17.06
N GLY A 332 10.56 26.72 16.36
CA GLY A 332 11.17 26.35 15.07
C GLY A 332 11.05 27.47 14.03
N ASP A 333 9.86 28.04 13.90
CA ASP A 333 9.55 29.11 12.94
C ASP A 333 10.30 30.43 13.23
N ARG A 334 10.68 30.69 14.48
CA ARG A 334 11.55 31.85 14.83
C ARG A 334 12.92 31.75 14.16
N LYS A 335 13.43 30.54 13.90
CA LYS A 335 14.70 30.33 13.17
C LYS A 335 14.51 30.45 11.67
N SER A 336 13.51 29.77 11.15
CA SER A 336 13.06 29.83 9.77
C SER A 336 11.69 29.18 9.66
N HIS A 337 10.77 29.78 8.91
CA HIS A 337 9.43 29.21 8.68
C HIS A 337 9.50 27.76 8.18
N GLY A 338 8.79 26.86 8.87
CA GLY A 338 8.76 25.45 8.51
C GLY A 338 10.06 24.70 8.77
N SER A 339 10.94 25.20 9.64
CA SER A 339 12.29 24.61 9.84
C SER A 339 12.25 23.19 10.39
N LEU A 340 11.26 22.85 11.22
CA LEU A 340 11.11 21.50 11.78
C LEU A 340 10.53 20.54 10.75
N GLU A 341 9.50 20.99 10.05
CA GLU A 341 8.90 20.21 8.96
C GLU A 341 9.91 19.95 7.85
N ALA A 342 10.71 20.94 7.46
CA ALA A 342 11.80 20.77 6.49
C ALA A 342 12.90 19.84 6.97
N ALA A 343 13.13 19.75 8.27
CA ALA A 343 14.06 18.78 8.87
C ALA A 343 13.43 17.38 9.04
N GLY A 344 12.20 17.16 8.59
CA GLY A 344 11.49 15.89 8.73
C GLY A 344 11.05 15.56 10.15
N ILE A 345 10.92 16.58 11.02
CA ILE A 345 10.48 16.41 12.41
C ILE A 345 8.96 16.59 12.47
N SER A 346 8.25 15.58 12.95
CA SER A 346 6.81 15.65 13.20
C SER A 346 6.55 15.76 14.70
N ILE A 347 5.91 16.84 15.13
CA ILE A 347 5.41 16.96 16.50
C ILE A 347 4.01 16.38 16.57
N VAL A 348 3.80 15.40 17.46
CA VAL A 348 2.59 14.59 17.52
C VAL A 348 1.93 14.73 18.89
N PRO A 349 0.80 15.42 19.00
CA PRO A 349 0.00 15.42 20.21
C PRO A 349 -0.76 14.12 20.36
N VAL A 350 -0.50 13.38 21.43
CA VAL A 350 -1.11 12.06 21.70
C VAL A 350 -2.34 12.12 22.60
N GLY A 351 -2.78 13.31 23.00
CA GLY A 351 -3.99 13.57 23.78
C GLY A 351 -3.84 13.46 25.29
N SER A 352 -2.87 12.72 25.79
CA SER A 352 -2.52 12.63 27.22
C SER A 352 -1.17 11.96 27.43
N LYS A 353 -0.53 12.19 28.57
CA LYS A 353 0.72 11.51 28.93
C LYS A 353 0.58 9.98 28.97
N THR A 354 -0.59 9.46 29.33
CA THR A 354 -0.84 8.00 29.37
C THR A 354 -0.87 7.35 27.99
N SER A 355 -0.98 8.11 26.92
CA SER A 355 -0.94 7.64 25.53
C SER A 355 0.48 7.61 24.95
N ILE A 356 1.44 8.29 25.57
CA ILE A 356 2.83 8.37 25.11
C ILE A 356 3.47 6.99 24.96
N PRO A 357 3.37 6.05 25.94
CA PRO A 357 4.02 4.76 25.83
C PRO A 357 3.59 3.95 24.60
N LEU A 358 2.29 3.93 24.28
CA LEU A 358 1.78 3.21 23.12
C LEU A 358 2.26 3.82 21.81
N ALA A 359 2.14 5.13 21.66
CA ALA A 359 2.60 5.85 20.48
C ALA A 359 4.13 5.68 20.27
N HIS A 360 4.91 5.80 21.36
CA HIS A 360 6.35 5.57 21.34
C HIS A 360 6.70 4.13 20.97
N ALA A 361 6.00 3.14 21.55
CA ALA A 361 6.25 1.73 21.26
C ALA A 361 6.00 1.39 19.78
N ILE A 362 4.90 1.89 19.21
CA ILE A 362 4.56 1.68 17.79
C ILE A 362 5.63 2.31 16.88
N LEU A 363 5.88 3.62 17.03
CA LEU A 363 6.80 4.33 16.14
C LEU A 363 8.23 3.78 16.23
N SER A 364 8.72 3.52 17.46
CA SER A 364 10.06 2.98 17.65
C SER A 364 10.19 1.53 17.15
N ALA A 365 9.12 0.73 17.21
CA ALA A 365 9.13 -0.64 16.71
C ALA A 365 9.31 -0.71 15.19
N ILE A 366 8.76 0.27 14.45
CA ILE A 366 8.93 0.40 12.99
C ILE A 366 10.07 1.34 12.59
N GLY A 367 11.01 1.59 13.51
CA GLY A 367 12.26 2.29 13.22
C GLY A 367 12.14 3.80 13.04
N VAL A 368 11.08 4.45 13.55
CA VAL A 368 11.02 5.92 13.66
C VAL A 368 11.70 6.33 14.96
N PRO A 369 12.77 7.13 14.93
CA PRO A 369 13.35 7.70 16.13
C PRO A 369 12.35 8.62 16.84
N VAL A 370 12.15 8.43 18.13
CA VAL A 370 11.11 9.14 18.91
C VAL A 370 11.74 9.87 20.07
N TYR A 371 11.30 11.11 20.29
CA TYR A 371 11.53 11.89 21.48
C TYR A 371 10.20 12.18 22.15
N ALA A 372 10.10 12.15 23.47
CA ALA A 372 8.85 12.36 24.18
C ALA A 372 8.95 13.51 25.19
N LEU A 373 7.84 14.18 25.42
CA LEU A 373 7.70 15.25 26.42
C LEU A 373 6.40 15.02 27.20
N PHE A 374 6.47 15.11 28.53
CA PHE A 374 5.29 15.09 29.37
C PHE A 374 5.40 16.03 30.56
N ASP A 375 4.24 16.37 31.15
CA ASP A 375 4.08 17.20 32.30
C ASP A 375 3.97 16.34 33.57
N ALA A 376 4.75 16.67 34.64
CA ALA A 376 4.67 15.94 35.90
C ALA A 376 3.54 16.46 36.80
N ASP A 377 2.92 17.60 36.48
CA ASP A 377 1.77 18.17 37.19
C ASP A 377 1.99 18.49 38.68
N ALA A 378 3.21 18.81 39.11
CA ALA A 378 3.50 19.07 40.53
C ALA A 378 2.65 20.20 41.13
N GLY A 379 2.23 21.19 40.33
CA GLY A 379 1.37 22.30 40.74
C GLY A 379 -0.13 22.00 40.76
N PHE A 380 -0.58 20.77 40.48
CA PHE A 380 -2.00 20.42 40.34
C PHE A 380 -2.84 20.74 41.59
N GLU A 381 -2.29 20.57 42.82
CA GLU A 381 -3.02 20.81 44.04
C GLU A 381 -3.44 22.27 44.22
N ALA A 382 -2.52 23.21 43.92
CA ALA A 382 -2.81 24.61 43.97
C ALA A 382 -3.96 24.97 43.00
N ARG A 383 -3.90 24.43 41.78
CA ARG A 383 -4.96 24.60 40.76
C ARG A 383 -6.30 23.97 41.19
N ALA A 384 -6.26 22.80 41.82
CA ALA A 384 -7.45 22.09 42.29
C ALA A 384 -8.12 22.85 43.47
N ARG A 385 -7.34 23.38 44.42
CA ARG A 385 -7.82 24.22 45.51
C ARG A 385 -8.42 25.51 44.99
N ALA A 386 -7.79 26.18 44.02
CA ALA A 386 -8.34 27.38 43.41
C ALA A 386 -9.68 27.12 42.69
N LYS A 387 -9.92 25.91 42.22
CA LYS A 387 -11.21 25.43 41.65
C LYS A 387 -12.19 24.92 42.71
N ASN A 388 -11.90 25.11 44.03
CA ASN A 388 -12.72 24.67 45.16
C ASN A 388 -13.03 23.13 45.16
N LYS A 389 -12.09 22.30 44.70
CA LYS A 389 -12.22 20.85 44.83
C LYS A 389 -12.12 20.39 46.29
N THR A 390 -12.84 19.34 46.67
CA THR A 390 -12.76 18.75 48.00
C THR A 390 -11.41 18.06 48.20
N GLN A 391 -10.94 17.96 49.47
CA GLN A 391 -9.67 17.30 49.78
C GLN A 391 -9.63 15.87 49.28
N GLY A 392 -10.72 15.11 49.43
CA GLY A 392 -10.79 13.73 48.89
C GLY A 392 -10.63 13.64 47.36
N ALA A 393 -11.17 14.62 46.60
CA ALA A 393 -10.96 14.70 45.17
C ALA A 393 -9.50 15.05 44.80
N ILE A 394 -8.87 15.92 45.58
CA ILE A 394 -7.45 16.30 45.45
C ILE A 394 -6.55 15.06 45.68
N ASP A 395 -6.83 14.30 46.74
CA ASP A 395 -6.05 13.09 47.07
C ASP A 395 -6.15 12.01 45.99
N VAL A 396 -7.33 11.82 45.40
CA VAL A 396 -7.52 10.90 44.25
C VAL A 396 -6.72 11.38 43.06
N GLU A 397 -6.79 12.65 42.71
CA GLU A 397 -6.07 13.24 41.58
C GLU A 397 -4.54 13.15 41.78
N ARG A 398 -4.05 13.39 43.00
CA ARG A 398 -2.65 13.21 43.38
C ARG A 398 -2.18 11.79 43.09
N ASN A 399 -2.94 10.81 43.54
CA ASN A 399 -2.59 9.39 43.33
C ASN A 399 -2.57 9.02 41.86
N ASN A 400 -3.49 9.56 41.04
CA ASN A 400 -3.54 9.33 39.62
C ASN A 400 -2.30 9.92 38.94
N HIS A 401 -1.97 11.20 39.16
CA HIS A 401 -0.77 11.83 38.59
C HIS A 401 0.51 11.09 39.00
N ALA A 402 0.64 10.73 40.29
CA ALA A 402 1.78 9.98 40.80
C ALA A 402 1.91 8.61 40.12
N MET A 403 0.81 7.89 39.95
CA MET A 403 0.79 6.59 39.28
C MET A 403 1.18 6.72 37.80
N GLU A 404 0.64 7.71 37.11
CA GLU A 404 0.93 7.98 35.69
C GLU A 404 2.41 8.35 35.50
N ASN A 405 2.95 9.25 36.35
CA ASN A 405 4.35 9.65 36.29
C ASN A 405 5.29 8.47 36.54
N ARG A 406 5.06 7.67 37.59
CA ARG A 406 5.85 6.45 37.83
C ARG A 406 5.79 5.46 36.67
N SER A 407 4.62 5.28 36.06
CA SER A 407 4.44 4.40 34.90
C SER A 407 5.28 4.87 33.69
N LEU A 408 5.27 6.18 33.40
CA LEU A 408 6.08 6.77 32.34
C LEU A 408 7.56 6.65 32.61
N LEU A 409 8.03 7.01 33.81
CA LEU A 409 9.43 6.89 34.21
C LEU A 409 9.93 5.44 34.08
N ARG A 410 9.12 4.47 34.53
CA ARG A 410 9.40 3.04 34.38
C ARG A 410 9.52 2.66 32.91
N TYR A 411 8.63 3.13 32.05
CA TYR A 411 8.65 2.84 30.62
C TYR A 411 9.97 3.33 29.96
N PHE A 412 10.45 4.49 30.38
CA PHE A 412 11.72 5.06 29.88
C PHE A 412 12.96 4.59 30.66
N GLY A 413 12.81 3.65 31.61
CA GLY A 413 13.93 3.09 32.37
C GLY A 413 14.53 4.07 33.38
N MET A 414 13.77 5.09 33.81
CA MET A 414 14.17 6.09 34.80
C MET A 414 13.74 5.69 36.22
N PRO A 415 14.38 6.24 37.27
CA PRO A 415 13.92 6.08 38.66
C PRO A 415 12.49 6.55 38.82
N GLU A 416 11.66 5.76 39.52
CA GLU A 416 10.25 6.09 39.73
C GLU A 416 10.13 7.18 40.79
N GLU A 417 9.50 8.27 40.42
CA GLU A 417 9.17 9.42 41.28
C GLU A 417 7.71 9.81 41.08
N ASP A 418 7.05 10.28 42.16
CA ASP A 418 5.65 10.71 42.08
C ASP A 418 5.50 12.01 41.27
N PHE A 419 6.40 12.95 41.49
CA PHE A 419 6.44 14.24 40.82
C PHE A 419 7.89 14.60 40.50
N PRO A 420 8.43 14.05 39.38
CA PRO A 420 9.81 14.29 38.99
C PRO A 420 10.10 15.77 38.74
N ALA A 421 11.32 16.18 39.04
CA ALA A 421 11.82 17.53 38.70
C ALA A 421 11.95 17.70 37.18
N ALA A 422 11.98 18.95 36.74
CA ALA A 422 12.23 19.29 35.34
C ALA A 422 13.55 18.64 34.86
N THR A 423 13.47 17.85 33.82
CA THR A 423 14.60 17.03 33.33
C THR A 423 14.59 16.97 31.79
N VAL A 424 15.78 17.02 31.18
CA VAL A 424 15.96 16.83 29.75
C VAL A 424 17.04 15.76 29.53
N THR A 425 16.66 14.69 28.86
CA THR A 425 17.58 13.59 28.49
C THR A 425 17.70 13.47 26.96
N ASN A 426 18.30 12.39 26.46
CA ASN A 426 18.35 12.14 25.02
C ASN A 426 17.04 11.59 24.45
N ASP A 427 16.19 11.02 25.29
CA ASP A 427 14.98 10.31 24.87
C ASP A 427 13.70 11.01 25.30
N ILE A 428 13.76 11.73 26.45
CA ILE A 428 12.59 12.42 27.00
C ILE A 428 12.93 13.76 27.64
N ALA A 429 11.92 14.62 27.71
CA ALA A 429 11.88 15.79 28.56
C ALA A 429 10.67 15.76 29.50
N ILE A 430 10.81 16.37 30.67
CA ILE A 430 9.78 16.45 31.70
C ILE A 430 9.70 17.90 32.17
N PHE A 431 8.51 18.50 32.18
CA PHE A 431 8.26 19.70 32.96
C PHE A 431 7.83 19.31 34.38
N ALA A 432 8.33 19.99 35.41
CA ALA A 432 7.94 19.69 36.77
C ALA A 432 6.45 19.94 37.02
N ASP A 433 5.88 20.95 36.41
CA ASP A 433 4.43 21.20 36.39
C ASP A 433 3.91 21.04 34.96
N HIS A 434 3.51 22.10 34.27
CA HIS A 434 3.08 22.06 32.88
C HIS A 434 3.77 23.16 32.07
N LEU A 435 3.79 22.99 30.73
CA LEU A 435 4.50 23.89 29.81
C LEU A 435 4.10 25.37 30.03
N GLU A 436 2.80 25.66 30.19
CA GLU A 436 2.33 27.03 30.33
C GLU A 436 2.83 27.70 31.62
N SER A 437 2.94 26.96 32.74
CA SER A 437 3.58 27.45 33.97
C SER A 437 5.03 27.79 33.72
N PHE A 438 5.76 26.88 33.07
CA PHE A 438 7.16 27.09 32.72
C PHE A 438 7.35 28.35 31.85
N LEU A 439 6.50 28.55 30.83
CA LEU A 439 6.55 29.69 29.93
C LEU A 439 6.26 30.99 30.66
N SER A 440 5.25 31.00 31.53
CA SER A 440 4.88 32.21 32.32
C SER A 440 5.95 32.64 33.29
N GLU A 441 6.71 31.69 33.84
CA GLU A 441 7.80 31.94 34.79
C GLU A 441 9.11 32.32 34.14
N ASN A 442 9.41 31.74 32.95
CA ASN A 442 10.73 31.82 32.33
C ASN A 442 10.77 32.61 31.02
N TRP A 443 9.60 33.05 30.50
CA TRP A 443 9.51 33.79 29.24
C TRP A 443 8.38 34.83 29.28
N GLU A 444 8.59 35.90 30.03
CA GLU A 444 7.61 36.98 30.20
C GLU A 444 7.12 37.57 28.87
N GLU A 445 8.01 37.69 27.88
CA GLU A 445 7.68 38.21 26.56
C GLU A 445 6.72 37.28 25.78
N TRP A 446 6.74 35.99 26.06
CA TRP A 446 5.76 35.05 25.51
C TRP A 446 4.37 35.33 26.10
N SER A 447 4.28 35.47 27.40
CA SER A 447 3.01 35.83 28.08
C SER A 447 2.47 37.16 27.57
N ARG A 448 3.34 38.12 27.33
CA ARG A 448 2.98 39.44 26.77
C ARG A 448 2.47 39.30 25.34
N ALA A 449 3.12 38.51 24.49
CA ALA A 449 2.68 38.25 23.13
C ALA A 449 1.32 37.51 23.08
N CYS A 450 1.05 36.61 24.02
CA CYS A 450 -0.26 35.97 24.17
C CYS A 450 -1.35 37.02 24.47
N ASN A 451 -1.12 37.88 25.46
CA ASN A 451 -2.07 38.94 25.82
C ASN A 451 -2.31 39.93 24.67
N GLU A 452 -1.28 40.29 23.91
CA GLU A 452 -1.40 41.16 22.74
C GLU A 452 -2.28 40.51 21.65
N ILE A 453 -2.12 39.21 21.37
CA ILE A 453 -2.96 38.50 20.40
C ILE A 453 -4.40 38.41 20.89
N GLU A 454 -4.63 38.09 22.16
CA GLU A 454 -5.98 38.07 22.74
C GLU A 454 -6.66 39.44 22.63
N ALA A 455 -5.93 40.52 22.94
CA ALA A 455 -6.44 41.87 22.83
C ALA A 455 -6.76 42.31 21.41
N LEU A 456 -5.91 41.90 20.43
CA LEU A 456 -6.08 42.27 19.03
C LEU A 456 -7.18 41.44 18.31
N THR A 457 -7.31 40.20 18.68
CA THR A 457 -8.19 39.27 17.95
C THR A 457 -9.50 38.97 18.68
N GLY A 458 -9.58 39.24 19.98
CA GLY A 458 -10.68 38.82 20.83
C GLY A 458 -10.76 37.30 21.05
N ILE A 459 -9.74 36.55 20.60
CA ILE A 459 -9.66 35.09 20.73
C ILE A 459 -9.02 34.73 22.06
N ASN A 460 -9.67 33.91 22.86
CA ASN A 460 -9.06 33.33 24.05
C ASN A 460 -8.12 32.19 23.65
N LEU A 461 -6.81 32.37 23.85
CA LEU A 461 -5.79 31.40 23.43
C LEU A 461 -5.90 30.05 24.16
N SER A 462 -6.36 30.06 25.43
CA SER A 462 -6.57 28.78 26.15
C SER A 462 -7.65 27.89 25.53
N LYS A 463 -8.55 28.46 24.71
CA LYS A 463 -9.57 27.74 23.92
C LYS A 463 -9.16 27.55 22.47
N ASN A 464 -8.13 28.24 22.00
CA ASN A 464 -7.61 28.14 20.65
C ASN A 464 -6.09 27.99 20.70
N GLN A 465 -5.65 26.83 21.16
CA GLN A 465 -4.23 26.55 21.46
C GLN A 465 -3.32 26.66 20.23
N LEU A 466 -3.86 26.45 19.01
CA LEU A 466 -3.08 26.61 17.77
C LEU A 466 -2.57 28.07 17.60
N ALA A 467 -3.24 29.05 18.17
CA ALA A 467 -2.79 30.43 18.13
C ALA A 467 -1.52 30.68 18.96
N TYR A 468 -1.15 29.78 19.86
CA TYR A 468 0.13 29.87 20.59
C TYR A 468 1.34 29.80 19.64
N ARG A 469 1.24 29.18 18.46
CA ARG A 469 2.29 29.22 17.45
C ARG A 469 2.61 30.67 17.04
N THR A 470 1.58 31.45 16.76
CA THR A 470 1.73 32.88 16.41
C THR A 470 2.29 33.69 17.57
N ALA A 471 1.79 33.47 18.81
CA ALA A 471 2.30 34.14 20.00
C ALA A 471 3.80 33.83 20.20
N THR A 472 4.20 32.59 20.04
CA THR A 472 5.59 32.13 20.17
C THR A 472 6.49 32.77 19.10
N ILE A 473 6.03 32.86 17.85
CA ILE A 473 6.77 33.54 16.78
C ILE A 473 6.99 35.03 17.13
N ASN A 474 5.96 35.69 17.64
CA ASN A 474 5.96 37.12 17.93
C ASN A 474 6.64 37.50 19.27
N ALA A 475 6.81 36.54 20.16
CA ALA A 475 7.44 36.77 21.47
C ALA A 475 8.87 37.31 21.27
N LYS A 476 9.18 38.43 21.98
CA LYS A 476 10.51 39.03 21.93
C LYS A 476 11.49 38.28 22.84
N GLY A 477 12.76 38.63 22.77
CA GLY A 477 13.79 38.05 23.61
C GLY A 477 14.25 36.67 23.16
N ASN A 478 15.06 36.01 23.96
CA ASN A 478 15.57 34.68 23.68
C ASN A 478 14.60 33.62 24.18
N VAL A 479 14.55 32.52 23.45
CA VAL A 479 13.85 31.31 23.90
C VAL A 479 14.56 30.77 25.15
N PRO A 480 13.84 30.36 26.20
CA PRO A 480 14.46 29.69 27.35
C PRO A 480 15.34 28.52 26.97
N GLU A 481 16.53 28.39 27.55
CA GLU A 481 17.54 27.40 27.22
C GLU A 481 17.00 25.95 27.27
N MET A 482 16.14 25.66 28.24
CA MET A 482 15.52 24.35 28.37
C MET A 482 14.69 24.00 27.11
N LEU A 483 13.91 24.91 26.55
CA LEU A 483 13.12 24.69 25.35
C LEU A 483 13.99 24.53 24.10
N GLU A 484 15.09 25.29 24.00
CA GLU A 484 16.06 25.11 22.93
C GLU A 484 16.76 23.73 23.01
N THR A 485 17.08 23.30 24.24
CA THR A 485 17.68 21.97 24.48
C THR A 485 16.71 20.86 24.12
N ILE A 486 15.44 20.94 24.54
CA ILE A 486 14.38 19.99 24.17
C ILE A 486 14.28 19.90 22.64
N LEU A 487 14.21 21.05 21.96
CA LEU A 487 14.11 21.09 20.51
C LEU A 487 15.35 20.49 19.82
N ALA A 488 16.55 20.77 20.35
CA ALA A 488 17.79 20.17 19.83
C ALA A 488 17.80 18.64 20.00
N LYS A 489 17.41 18.14 21.16
CA LYS A 489 17.34 16.69 21.45
C LYS A 489 16.26 16.01 20.60
N SER A 490 15.08 16.62 20.45
CA SER A 490 14.03 16.08 19.56
C SER A 490 14.51 16.03 18.10
N ALA A 491 15.41 16.92 17.69
CA ALA A 491 16.05 16.89 16.36
C ALA A 491 17.27 15.94 16.27
N GLY A 492 17.65 15.27 17.36
CA GLY A 492 18.80 14.36 17.38
C GLY A 492 20.17 15.06 17.39
N ARG A 493 20.22 16.26 17.97
CA ARG A 493 21.42 17.08 18.08
C ARG A 493 21.92 17.21 19.52
#